data_d6c4f9cbd0fe0f3c79b76439198035c5
#
_entry.id   d6c4f9cbd0fe0f3c79b76439198035c5
#
_cell.length_a   1.000
_cell.length_b   1.000
_cell.length_c   1.000
_cell.angle_alpha   90.00
_cell.angle_beta   90.00
_cell.angle_gamma   90.00
#
_symmetry.space_group_name_H-M   'P 1'
#
loop_
_entity.id
_entity.type
_entity.pdbx_description
1 polymer ?
#
loop_
_entity_poly.entity_id
_entity_poly.type
_entity_poly.pdbx_seq_one_letter_code
_entity_poly.pdbx_strand_id
1 'polypeptide(L)'
;MDFLSLIGNSRLYTFHSHTEFCDGRAQMEAFAREAVRQGFTHYGFTPHSPLPIPSPCNMTCDNVPRFLAEVGRIRAEYGDRCRFYAGMEIDYLGDEWGPSHPYFASLPLDYSIGSVHFIPVQDGGYIDIDGRFDSFQRKMKEHFHEDIRYVVETFFRQSHRMLDAGGFDIIGHLDKIGHNASHWKDGIENEPWYKHLADELIDHVTASGVTVEINTKAKADHNRIFPHERHLQRLMEAGVPVIVNSDAHVPALINAERPYGLSLILS
;
A
#
# COMPACT_ATOMS: atom_id res chain seq x y z
N MET A 1 2.02 -14.96 4.04
CA MET A 1 0.94 -15.72 3.32
C MET A 1 1.37 -16.01 1.88
N ASP A 2 1.08 -17.20 1.34
CA ASP A 2 1.34 -17.47 -0.09
C ASP A 2 0.12 -17.04 -0.93
N PHE A 3 0.14 -15.82 -1.39
CA PHE A 3 -0.96 -15.22 -2.15
C PHE A 3 -1.17 -15.89 -3.51
N LEU A 4 -0.09 -16.27 -4.21
CA LEU A 4 -0.20 -16.87 -5.53
C LEU A 4 -0.87 -18.25 -5.47
N SER A 5 -0.52 -19.07 -4.50
CA SER A 5 -1.21 -20.33 -4.25
C SER A 5 -2.66 -20.11 -3.81
N LEU A 6 -2.92 -19.07 -3.02
CA LEU A 6 -4.26 -18.77 -2.50
C LEU A 6 -5.24 -18.35 -3.61
N ILE A 7 -4.83 -17.45 -4.50
CA ILE A 7 -5.67 -16.97 -5.60
C ILE A 7 -5.76 -17.99 -6.75
N GLY A 8 -4.77 -18.85 -6.90
CA GLY A 8 -4.69 -19.81 -8.00
C GLY A 8 -4.86 -19.11 -9.35
N ASN A 9 -5.87 -19.49 -10.13
CA ASN A 9 -6.17 -18.88 -11.42
C ASN A 9 -7.20 -17.74 -11.35
N SER A 10 -7.63 -17.34 -10.16
CA SER A 10 -8.61 -16.25 -10.00
C SER A 10 -8.01 -14.92 -10.42
N ARG A 11 -8.79 -14.12 -11.15
CA ARG A 11 -8.49 -12.73 -11.49
C ARG A 11 -9.32 -11.75 -10.64
N LEU A 12 -10.32 -12.27 -9.93
CA LEU A 12 -11.22 -11.48 -9.09
C LEU A 12 -10.81 -11.64 -7.62
N TYR A 13 -9.74 -10.94 -7.26
CA TYR A 13 -9.23 -10.83 -5.90
C TYR A 13 -8.73 -9.40 -5.66
N THR A 14 -8.70 -8.95 -4.43
CA THR A 14 -7.92 -7.77 -4.00
C THR A 14 -7.57 -7.92 -2.52
N PHE A 15 -6.37 -7.46 -2.16
CA PHE A 15 -5.86 -7.50 -0.79
C PHE A 15 -5.49 -6.11 -0.27
N HIS A 16 -6.00 -5.03 -0.91
CA HIS A 16 -5.77 -3.67 -0.47
C HIS A 16 -7.05 -2.84 -0.66
N SER A 17 -7.70 -2.52 0.46
CA SER A 17 -8.88 -1.67 0.49
C SER A 17 -9.11 -1.01 1.84
N HIS A 18 -9.68 0.19 1.82
CA HIS A 18 -9.92 1.07 2.95
C HIS A 18 -11.40 1.26 3.22
N THR A 19 -11.79 1.36 4.49
CA THR A 19 -13.19 1.44 4.92
C THR A 19 -13.37 2.54 5.96
N GLU A 20 -14.56 2.66 6.54
CA GLU A 20 -14.86 3.60 7.63
C GLU A 20 -13.98 3.47 8.87
N PHE A 21 -13.19 2.40 8.96
CA PHE A 21 -12.22 2.24 10.05
C PHE A 21 -10.98 3.11 9.91
N CYS A 22 -10.74 3.64 8.70
CA CYS A 22 -9.69 4.61 8.41
C CYS A 22 -10.28 5.74 7.53
N ASP A 23 -9.71 6.04 6.39
CA ASP A 23 -10.16 7.11 5.48
C ASP A 23 -11.04 6.62 4.31
N GLY A 24 -11.41 5.35 4.29
CA GLY A 24 -12.40 4.82 3.35
C GLY A 24 -13.78 5.45 3.56
N ARG A 25 -14.53 5.61 2.47
CA ARG A 25 -15.73 6.45 2.42
C ARG A 25 -17.04 5.65 2.47
N ALA A 26 -16.99 4.40 2.94
CA ALA A 26 -18.16 3.56 3.11
C ALA A 26 -17.94 2.50 4.16
N GLN A 27 -19.03 1.96 4.69
CA GLN A 27 -19.01 0.85 5.63
C GLN A 27 -18.41 -0.40 4.99
N MET A 28 -17.70 -1.21 5.76
CA MET A 28 -17.04 -2.44 5.33
C MET A 28 -18.02 -3.39 4.62
N GLU A 29 -19.25 -3.47 5.11
CA GLU A 29 -20.29 -4.29 4.50
C GLU A 29 -20.61 -3.87 3.05
N ALA A 30 -20.56 -2.57 2.73
CA ALA A 30 -20.80 -2.10 1.37
C ALA A 30 -19.73 -2.62 0.39
N PHE A 31 -18.46 -2.69 0.84
CA PHE A 31 -17.37 -3.31 0.07
C PHE A 31 -17.58 -4.82 -0.07
N ALA A 32 -17.98 -5.51 1.01
CA ALA A 32 -18.25 -6.94 0.96
C ALA A 32 -19.39 -7.29 -0.02
N ARG A 33 -20.47 -6.54 0.00
CA ARG A 33 -21.60 -6.70 -0.95
C ARG A 33 -21.14 -6.47 -2.40
N GLU A 34 -20.34 -5.45 -2.63
CA GLU A 34 -19.83 -5.14 -3.94
C GLU A 34 -18.85 -6.21 -4.44
N ALA A 35 -17.97 -6.74 -3.57
CA ALA A 35 -17.09 -7.85 -3.89
C ALA A 35 -17.87 -9.09 -4.32
N VAL A 36 -18.91 -9.46 -3.55
CA VAL A 36 -19.81 -10.57 -3.90
C VAL A 36 -20.55 -10.30 -5.22
N ARG A 37 -21.07 -9.08 -5.42
CA ARG A 37 -21.79 -8.69 -6.65
C ARG A 37 -20.91 -8.82 -7.89
N GLN A 38 -19.63 -8.46 -7.78
CA GLN A 38 -18.65 -8.56 -8.87
C GLN A 38 -18.02 -9.95 -9.03
N GLY A 39 -18.34 -10.90 -8.14
CA GLY A 39 -17.83 -12.28 -8.19
C GLY A 39 -16.39 -12.42 -7.70
N PHE A 40 -15.92 -11.53 -6.82
CA PHE A 40 -14.61 -11.68 -6.19
C PHE A 40 -14.55 -13.00 -5.40
N THR A 41 -13.44 -13.70 -5.55
CA THR A 41 -13.17 -14.95 -4.81
C THR A 41 -12.43 -14.71 -3.50
N HIS A 42 -11.59 -13.64 -3.46
CA HIS A 42 -10.78 -13.25 -2.31
C HIS A 42 -10.80 -11.73 -2.15
N TYR A 43 -11.09 -11.26 -0.95
CA TYR A 43 -11.17 -9.83 -0.65
C TYR A 43 -10.55 -9.52 0.72
N GLY A 44 -9.56 -8.64 0.74
CA GLY A 44 -8.89 -8.21 1.96
C GLY A 44 -9.24 -6.78 2.33
N PHE A 45 -9.51 -6.55 3.61
CA PHE A 45 -9.65 -5.22 4.20
C PHE A 45 -8.33 -4.84 4.86
N THR A 46 -7.77 -3.70 4.51
CA THR A 46 -6.47 -3.23 4.98
C THR A 46 -6.53 -1.76 5.40
N PRO A 47 -7.29 -1.44 6.46
CA PRO A 47 -7.29 -0.06 6.93
C PRO A 47 -5.88 0.37 7.29
N HIS A 48 -5.58 1.68 7.17
CA HIS A 48 -4.36 2.26 7.68
C HIS A 48 -4.20 1.98 9.18
N SER A 49 -3.02 1.52 9.57
CA SER A 49 -2.70 1.10 10.93
C SER A 49 -2.81 2.25 11.94
N PRO A 50 -3.02 1.97 13.24
CA PRO A 50 -2.79 2.96 14.28
C PRO A 50 -1.39 3.53 14.22
N LEU A 51 -1.26 4.82 14.57
CA LEU A 51 0.02 5.52 14.65
C LEU A 51 0.23 6.11 16.07
N PRO A 52 1.49 6.27 16.51
CA PRO A 52 1.82 6.98 17.74
C PRO A 52 1.77 8.51 17.59
N ILE A 53 1.43 9.00 16.41
CA ILE A 53 1.27 10.41 16.04
C ILE A 53 -0.15 10.68 15.54
N PRO A 54 -0.67 11.91 15.65
CA PRO A 54 -1.97 12.25 15.08
C PRO A 54 -2.00 12.09 13.56
N SER A 55 -3.02 11.43 13.06
CA SER A 55 -3.30 11.30 11.62
C SER A 55 -4.81 11.24 11.39
N PRO A 56 -5.35 12.01 10.43
CA PRO A 56 -6.77 11.94 10.08
C PRO A 56 -7.15 10.71 9.25
N CYS A 57 -6.16 10.01 8.68
CA CYS A 57 -6.37 8.89 7.76
C CYS A 57 -6.28 7.53 8.47
N ASN A 58 -5.57 7.46 9.58
CA ASN A 58 -5.26 6.21 10.26
C ASN A 58 -6.31 5.79 11.28
N MET A 59 -6.50 4.50 11.43
CA MET A 59 -7.35 3.92 12.46
C MET A 59 -6.77 4.19 13.86
N THR A 60 -7.63 4.35 14.87
CA THR A 60 -7.18 4.41 16.27
C THR A 60 -6.99 3.01 16.85
N CYS A 61 -6.12 2.87 17.86
CA CYS A 61 -5.94 1.58 18.57
C CYS A 61 -7.27 1.03 19.10
N ASP A 62 -8.17 1.89 19.61
CA ASP A 62 -9.48 1.50 20.16
C ASP A 62 -10.44 0.94 19.09
N ASN A 63 -10.21 1.26 17.82
CA ASN A 63 -11.01 0.74 16.71
C ASN A 63 -10.52 -0.62 16.20
N VAL A 64 -9.31 -1.05 16.51
CA VAL A 64 -8.78 -2.34 16.03
C VAL A 64 -9.66 -3.54 16.44
N PRO A 65 -10.10 -3.69 17.68
CA PRO A 65 -11.01 -4.79 18.05
C PRO A 65 -12.34 -4.74 17.31
N ARG A 66 -12.87 -3.54 17.03
CA ARG A 66 -14.12 -3.35 16.27
C ARG A 66 -13.95 -3.74 14.81
N PHE A 67 -12.83 -3.35 14.19
CA PHE A 67 -12.45 -3.78 12.85
C PHE A 67 -12.41 -5.30 12.73
N LEU A 68 -11.69 -5.97 13.63
CA LEU A 68 -11.56 -7.44 13.64
C LEU A 68 -12.90 -8.13 13.85
N ALA A 69 -13.75 -7.60 14.74
CA ALA A 69 -15.10 -8.13 14.96
C ALA A 69 -15.98 -7.99 13.71
N GLU A 70 -15.88 -6.85 13.00
CA GLU A 70 -16.63 -6.62 11.77
C GLU A 70 -16.17 -7.54 10.64
N VAL A 71 -14.87 -7.79 10.48
CA VAL A 71 -14.38 -8.82 9.54
C VAL A 71 -14.97 -10.20 9.88
N GLY A 72 -15.01 -10.55 11.18
CA GLY A 72 -15.65 -11.79 11.64
C GLY A 72 -17.12 -11.90 11.25
N ARG A 73 -17.88 -10.82 11.42
CA ARG A 73 -19.28 -10.73 11.01
C ARG A 73 -19.43 -10.89 9.48
N ILE A 74 -18.62 -10.18 8.71
CA ILE A 74 -18.62 -10.27 7.24
C ILE A 74 -18.31 -11.70 6.78
N ARG A 75 -17.33 -12.36 7.40
CA ARG A 75 -17.02 -13.77 7.10
C ARG A 75 -18.19 -14.70 7.37
N ALA A 76 -18.90 -14.48 8.46
CA ALA A 76 -20.08 -15.30 8.80
C ALA A 76 -21.23 -15.10 7.82
N GLU A 77 -21.42 -13.89 7.30
CA GLU A 77 -22.55 -13.54 6.44
C GLU A 77 -22.30 -13.81 4.95
N TYR A 78 -21.06 -13.61 4.49
CA TYR A 78 -20.72 -13.61 3.06
C TYR A 78 -19.65 -14.65 2.66
N GLY A 79 -19.08 -15.39 3.63
CA GLY A 79 -17.91 -16.26 3.43
C GLY A 79 -18.12 -17.46 2.51
N ASP A 80 -19.37 -17.85 2.24
CA ASP A 80 -19.74 -18.86 1.27
C ASP A 80 -19.62 -18.39 -0.19
N ARG A 81 -19.60 -17.07 -0.42
CA ARG A 81 -19.55 -16.43 -1.75
C ARG A 81 -18.22 -15.77 -2.08
N CYS A 82 -17.51 -15.27 -1.07
CA CYS A 82 -16.20 -14.65 -1.18
C CYS A 82 -15.41 -14.89 0.11
N ARG A 83 -14.13 -15.20 0.01
CA ARG A 83 -13.25 -15.30 1.18
C ARG A 83 -12.77 -13.92 1.59
N PHE A 84 -13.07 -13.51 2.83
CA PHE A 84 -12.68 -12.21 3.37
C PHE A 84 -11.51 -12.34 4.33
N TYR A 85 -10.60 -11.36 4.30
CA TYR A 85 -9.38 -11.36 5.07
C TYR A 85 -9.24 -10.09 5.90
N ALA A 86 -8.78 -10.24 7.14
CA ALA A 86 -8.37 -9.13 8.00
C ALA A 86 -6.90 -8.83 7.72
N GLY A 87 -6.64 -7.85 6.91
CA GLY A 87 -5.31 -7.29 6.71
C GLY A 87 -5.15 -5.95 7.42
N MET A 88 -3.98 -5.36 7.30
CA MET A 88 -3.71 -4.00 7.76
C MET A 88 -2.58 -3.39 6.91
N GLU A 89 -2.78 -2.16 6.46
CA GLU A 89 -1.69 -1.39 5.85
C GLU A 89 -0.95 -0.67 6.96
N ILE A 90 0.28 -1.10 7.22
CA ILE A 90 1.08 -0.64 8.36
C ILE A 90 2.13 0.35 7.88
N ASP A 91 2.02 1.58 8.40
CA ASP A 91 2.98 2.65 8.15
C ASP A 91 4.30 2.40 8.85
N TYR A 92 5.41 2.63 8.15
CA TYR A 92 6.74 2.61 8.72
C TYR A 92 7.18 4.02 9.11
N LEU A 93 7.31 4.27 10.41
CA LEU A 93 7.80 5.52 11.00
C LEU A 93 9.23 5.38 11.55
N GLY A 94 10.02 4.44 11.06
CA GLY A 94 11.33 4.10 11.60
C GLY A 94 11.28 2.87 12.50
N ASP A 95 12.39 2.57 13.18
CA ASP A 95 12.56 1.31 13.91
C ASP A 95 11.64 1.19 15.14
N GLU A 96 11.17 2.33 15.67
CA GLU A 96 10.30 2.40 16.84
C GLU A 96 8.82 2.08 16.51
N TRP A 97 8.40 2.21 15.25
CA TRP A 97 7.02 1.95 14.85
C TRP A 97 6.96 1.57 13.36
N GLY A 98 6.56 0.34 13.11
CA GLY A 98 6.45 -0.22 11.76
C GLY A 98 5.92 -1.64 11.80
N PRO A 99 5.87 -2.34 10.67
CA PRO A 99 5.30 -3.69 10.57
C PRO A 99 5.91 -4.71 11.55
N SER A 100 7.18 -4.60 11.87
CA SER A 100 7.88 -5.48 12.83
C SER A 100 7.60 -5.16 14.30
N HIS A 101 6.86 -4.07 14.60
CA HIS A 101 6.56 -3.69 15.98
C HIS A 101 5.69 -4.78 16.67
N PRO A 102 5.99 -5.16 17.95
CA PRO A 102 5.29 -6.25 18.65
C PRO A 102 3.77 -6.05 18.75
N TYR A 103 3.29 -4.82 18.75
CA TYR A 103 1.86 -4.51 18.71
C TYR A 103 1.17 -5.20 17.51
N PHE A 104 1.69 -5.02 16.30
CA PHE A 104 1.10 -5.61 15.10
C PHE A 104 1.25 -7.13 15.06
N ALA A 105 2.40 -7.65 15.50
CA ALA A 105 2.62 -9.10 15.61
C ALA A 105 1.64 -9.78 16.60
N SER A 106 1.08 -9.04 17.57
CA SER A 106 0.10 -9.56 18.53
C SER A 106 -1.34 -9.61 18.00
N LEU A 107 -1.62 -8.93 16.88
CA LEU A 107 -2.96 -8.86 16.30
C LEU A 107 -3.26 -10.12 15.46
N PRO A 108 -4.50 -10.66 15.51
CA PRO A 108 -4.90 -11.80 14.73
C PRO A 108 -5.23 -11.41 13.27
N LEU A 109 -4.26 -10.79 12.59
CA LEU A 109 -4.34 -10.46 11.18
C LEU A 109 -4.02 -11.70 10.34
N ASP A 110 -4.66 -11.81 9.17
CA ASP A 110 -4.30 -12.84 8.19
C ASP A 110 -3.02 -12.48 7.43
N TYR A 111 -2.80 -11.18 7.19
CA TYR A 111 -1.63 -10.62 6.51
C TYR A 111 -1.48 -9.14 6.80
N SER A 112 -0.35 -8.57 6.39
CA SER A 112 -0.11 -7.13 6.46
C SER A 112 0.58 -6.60 5.20
N ILE A 113 0.34 -5.31 4.93
CA ILE A 113 1.02 -4.51 3.90
C ILE A 113 1.95 -3.55 4.62
N GLY A 114 3.22 -3.49 4.24
CA GLY A 114 4.15 -2.47 4.71
C GLY A 114 4.18 -1.29 3.74
N SER A 115 4.03 -0.07 4.26
CA SER A 115 3.96 1.16 3.45
C SER A 115 4.73 2.31 4.07
N VAL A 116 5.22 3.23 3.22
CA VAL A 116 5.87 4.47 3.63
C VAL A 116 5.04 5.65 3.15
N HIS A 117 4.28 6.27 4.05
CA HIS A 117 3.52 7.49 3.78
C HIS A 117 4.11 8.71 4.47
N PHE A 118 4.95 8.52 5.47
CA PHE A 118 5.45 9.57 6.35
C PHE A 118 6.97 9.69 6.26
N ILE A 119 7.44 10.92 6.13
CA ILE A 119 8.88 11.23 6.11
C ILE A 119 9.25 12.01 7.36
N PRO A 120 10.34 11.61 8.06
CA PRO A 120 10.83 12.38 9.21
C PRO A 120 11.28 13.78 8.79
N VAL A 121 11.03 14.76 9.64
CA VAL A 121 11.53 16.13 9.48
C VAL A 121 12.71 16.38 10.40
N GLN A 122 13.58 17.35 10.03
CA GLN A 122 14.82 17.64 10.77
C GLN A 122 14.57 18.05 12.21
N ASP A 123 13.48 18.78 12.46
CA ASP A 123 13.11 19.25 13.80
C ASP A 123 12.38 18.20 14.67
N GLY A 124 12.31 16.96 14.17
CA GLY A 124 11.62 15.84 14.79
C GLY A 124 10.16 15.71 14.35
N GLY A 125 9.63 14.50 14.44
CA GLY A 125 8.30 14.14 13.96
C GLY A 125 8.28 13.67 12.51
N TYR A 126 7.07 13.45 12.00
CA TYR A 126 6.82 12.86 10.69
C TYR A 126 5.74 13.65 9.95
N ILE A 127 5.93 13.83 8.67
CA ILE A 127 4.96 14.49 7.79
C ILE A 127 4.51 13.50 6.72
N ASP A 128 3.20 13.32 6.60
CA ASP A 128 2.58 12.59 5.51
C ASP A 128 2.86 13.28 4.17
N ILE A 129 3.47 12.54 3.24
CA ILE A 129 3.84 13.00 1.90
C ILE A 129 2.90 12.48 0.82
N ASP A 130 1.89 11.72 1.21
CA ASP A 130 0.89 11.17 0.29
C ASP A 130 -0.26 12.15 0.00
N GLY A 131 -1.19 11.70 -0.83
CA GLY A 131 -2.39 12.43 -1.19
C GLY A 131 -2.19 13.41 -2.35
N ARG A 132 -3.07 14.44 -2.39
CA ARG A 132 -3.14 15.37 -3.51
C ARG A 132 -1.90 16.25 -3.60
N PHE A 133 -1.49 16.58 -4.83
CA PHE A 133 -0.30 17.37 -5.08
C PHE A 133 -0.33 18.77 -4.45
N ASP A 134 -1.48 19.44 -4.38
CA ASP A 134 -1.60 20.73 -3.70
C ASP A 134 -1.26 20.64 -2.19
N SER A 135 -1.65 19.56 -1.54
CA SER A 135 -1.28 19.28 -0.15
C SER A 135 0.21 18.96 -0.02
N PHE A 136 0.72 18.10 -0.91
CA PHE A 136 2.16 17.80 -0.95
C PHE A 136 3.00 19.07 -1.14
N GLN A 137 2.62 19.94 -2.09
CA GLN A 137 3.33 21.19 -2.36
C GLN A 137 3.37 22.13 -1.12
N ARG A 138 2.27 22.22 -0.37
CA ARG A 138 2.23 22.98 0.87
C ARG A 138 3.18 22.38 1.90
N LYS A 139 3.14 21.07 2.13
CA LYS A 139 4.01 20.35 3.07
C LYS A 139 5.49 20.49 2.72
N MET A 140 5.83 20.47 1.41
CA MET A 140 7.20 20.71 0.93
C MET A 140 7.73 22.06 1.37
N LYS A 141 6.90 23.12 1.29
CA LYS A 141 7.28 24.48 1.72
C LYS A 141 7.37 24.62 3.24
N GLU A 142 6.39 24.06 3.96
CA GLU A 142 6.25 24.22 5.40
C GLU A 142 7.27 23.39 6.19
N HIS A 143 7.65 22.21 5.71
CA HIS A 143 8.37 21.22 6.51
C HIS A 143 9.68 20.72 5.88
N PHE A 144 9.86 20.85 4.56
CA PHE A 144 11.01 20.26 3.86
C PHE A 144 11.88 21.29 3.13
N HIS A 145 11.69 22.60 3.38
CA HIS A 145 12.45 23.68 2.73
C HIS A 145 12.52 23.55 1.21
N GLU A 146 11.48 22.96 0.59
CA GLU A 146 11.38 22.67 -0.84
C GLU A 146 12.44 21.68 -1.35
N ASP A 147 13.12 20.95 -0.44
CA ASP A 147 14.12 19.94 -0.79
C ASP A 147 13.46 18.61 -1.19
N ILE A 148 13.04 18.52 -2.45
CA ILE A 148 12.47 17.30 -3.02
C ILE A 148 13.44 16.12 -2.99
N ARG A 149 14.75 16.40 -3.09
CA ARG A 149 15.76 15.35 -3.06
C ARG A 149 15.82 14.68 -1.69
N TYR A 150 15.81 15.46 -0.62
CA TYR A 150 15.71 14.93 0.75
C TYR A 150 14.50 14.01 0.93
N VAL A 151 13.32 14.45 0.47
CA VAL A 151 12.07 13.68 0.60
C VAL A 151 12.16 12.35 -0.17
N VAL A 152 12.62 12.38 -1.42
CA VAL A 152 12.77 11.18 -2.26
C VAL A 152 13.80 10.22 -1.66
N GLU A 153 15.00 10.70 -1.35
CA GLU A 153 16.09 9.87 -0.77
C GLU A 153 15.63 9.25 0.58
N THR A 154 14.87 10.01 1.38
CA THR A 154 14.36 9.51 2.65
C THR A 154 13.27 8.48 2.47
N PHE A 155 12.37 8.65 1.49
CA PHE A 155 11.36 7.64 1.16
C PHE A 155 12.03 6.30 0.80
N PHE A 156 13.00 6.29 -0.11
CA PHE A 156 13.71 5.07 -0.49
C PHE A 156 14.49 4.47 0.69
N ARG A 157 15.16 5.30 1.48
CA ARG A 157 15.86 4.84 2.70
C ARG A 157 14.91 4.19 3.72
N GLN A 158 13.72 4.79 3.94
CA GLN A 158 12.69 4.22 4.83
C GLN A 158 12.17 2.89 4.26
N SER A 159 11.98 2.79 2.95
CA SER A 159 11.55 1.55 2.29
C SER A 159 12.59 0.43 2.48
N HIS A 160 13.87 0.73 2.34
CA HIS A 160 14.95 -0.23 2.63
C HIS A 160 14.94 -0.68 4.09
N ARG A 161 14.84 0.26 5.04
CA ARG A 161 14.80 -0.07 6.48
C ARG A 161 13.56 -0.89 6.85
N MET A 162 12.42 -0.60 6.25
CA MET A 162 11.20 -1.37 6.43
C MET A 162 11.38 -2.82 5.94
N LEU A 163 12.03 -3.01 4.77
CA LEU A 163 12.37 -4.34 4.25
C LEU A 163 13.32 -5.09 5.18
N ASP A 164 14.38 -4.43 5.67
CA ASP A 164 15.32 -5.01 6.63
C ASP A 164 14.66 -5.43 7.94
N ALA A 165 13.73 -4.61 8.45
CA ALA A 165 12.98 -4.89 9.67
C ALA A 165 11.95 -6.02 9.48
N GLY A 166 11.38 -6.18 8.28
CA GLY A 166 10.38 -7.19 7.96
C GLY A 166 9.06 -7.02 8.71
N GLY A 167 8.36 -8.15 8.95
CA GLY A 167 7.10 -8.16 9.71
C GLY A 167 5.85 -7.88 8.87
N PHE A 168 5.95 -7.96 7.54
CA PHE A 168 4.83 -7.80 6.61
C PHE A 168 4.91 -8.79 5.45
N ASP A 169 3.78 -9.01 4.78
CA ASP A 169 3.64 -9.97 3.69
C ASP A 169 3.71 -9.34 2.31
N ILE A 170 3.25 -8.09 2.18
CA ILE A 170 3.16 -7.35 0.93
C ILE A 170 3.86 -6.01 1.11
N ILE A 171 4.70 -5.60 0.15
CA ILE A 171 5.14 -4.20 0.07
C ILE A 171 4.14 -3.43 -0.78
N GLY A 172 3.52 -2.39 -0.17
CA GLY A 172 2.54 -1.54 -0.83
C GLY A 172 3.21 -0.52 -1.74
N HIS A 173 2.56 -0.19 -2.87
CA HIS A 173 2.88 0.93 -3.80
C HIS A 173 4.35 1.42 -3.76
N LEU A 174 5.26 0.52 -4.05
CA LEU A 174 6.71 0.53 -3.85
C LEU A 174 7.45 1.85 -4.15
N ASP A 175 7.03 2.58 -5.19
CA ASP A 175 7.65 3.83 -5.64
C ASP A 175 6.66 5.01 -5.64
N LYS A 176 5.70 5.00 -4.72
CA LYS A 176 4.59 5.99 -4.67
C LYS A 176 5.06 7.44 -4.65
N ILE A 177 6.20 7.73 -4.02
CA ILE A 177 6.79 9.07 -4.00
C ILE A 177 7.00 9.65 -5.41
N GLY A 178 7.26 8.81 -6.41
CA GLY A 178 7.46 9.22 -7.79
C GLY A 178 6.27 9.99 -8.38
N HIS A 179 5.04 9.72 -7.92
CA HIS A 179 3.87 10.47 -8.35
C HIS A 179 3.98 11.95 -7.98
N ASN A 180 4.11 12.27 -6.71
CA ASN A 180 4.20 13.66 -6.26
C ASN A 180 5.53 14.32 -6.65
N ALA A 181 6.64 13.57 -6.66
CA ALA A 181 7.93 14.07 -7.10
C ALA A 181 7.93 14.49 -8.58
N SER A 182 7.28 13.74 -9.47
CA SER A 182 7.16 14.08 -10.90
C SER A 182 6.29 15.30 -11.15
N HIS A 183 5.28 15.55 -10.30
CA HIS A 183 4.51 16.79 -10.35
C HIS A 183 5.29 17.99 -9.79
N TRP A 184 6.18 17.77 -8.81
CA TRP A 184 7.05 18.81 -8.26
C TRP A 184 8.13 19.23 -9.25
N LYS A 185 8.75 18.25 -9.91
CA LYS A 185 9.81 18.46 -10.89
C LYS A 185 9.67 17.49 -12.05
N ASP A 186 9.27 18.00 -13.20
CA ASP A 186 9.17 17.20 -14.41
C ASP A 186 10.49 16.46 -14.73
N GLY A 187 10.35 15.21 -15.12
CA GLY A 187 11.48 14.35 -15.48
C GLY A 187 12.37 13.88 -14.30
N ILE A 188 12.05 14.18 -13.04
CA ILE A 188 12.86 13.80 -11.87
C ILE A 188 13.16 12.30 -11.82
N GLU A 189 12.21 11.45 -12.19
CA GLU A 189 12.38 10.01 -12.23
C GLU A 189 13.36 9.53 -13.33
N ASN A 190 13.75 10.41 -14.23
CA ASN A 190 14.76 10.12 -15.27
C ASN A 190 16.17 10.55 -14.86
N GLU A 191 16.31 11.27 -13.76
CA GLU A 191 17.61 11.66 -13.24
C GLU A 191 18.41 10.45 -12.77
N PRO A 192 19.73 10.42 -13.00
CA PRO A 192 20.56 9.26 -12.65
C PRO A 192 20.49 8.86 -11.17
N TRP A 193 20.43 9.84 -10.27
CA TRP A 193 20.35 9.60 -8.84
C TRP A 193 19.02 8.96 -8.43
N TYR A 194 17.87 9.39 -9.05
CA TYR A 194 16.57 8.78 -8.77
C TYR A 194 16.51 7.34 -9.28
N LYS A 195 16.97 7.12 -10.52
CA LYS A 195 17.04 5.76 -11.10
C LYS A 195 17.88 4.84 -10.24
N HIS A 196 19.02 5.30 -9.73
CA HIS A 196 19.88 4.52 -8.85
C HIS A 196 19.13 4.08 -7.59
N LEU A 197 18.44 5.00 -6.89
CA LEU A 197 17.65 4.68 -5.69
C LEU A 197 16.53 3.68 -6.00
N ALA A 198 15.81 3.87 -7.11
CA ALA A 198 14.76 2.94 -7.51
C ALA A 198 15.31 1.56 -7.85
N ASP A 199 16.43 1.48 -8.56
CA ASP A 199 17.09 0.23 -8.92
C ASP A 199 17.60 -0.51 -7.69
N GLU A 200 18.22 0.18 -6.72
CA GLU A 200 18.65 -0.41 -5.46
C GLU A 200 17.45 -0.99 -4.67
N LEU A 201 16.33 -0.27 -4.63
CA LEU A 201 15.13 -0.77 -3.95
C LEU A 201 14.56 -2.02 -4.65
N ILE A 202 14.52 -2.05 -5.98
CA ILE A 202 14.10 -3.22 -6.75
C ILE A 202 15.02 -4.42 -6.46
N ASP A 203 16.35 -4.21 -6.39
CA ASP A 203 17.28 -5.28 -6.01
C ASP A 203 17.02 -5.80 -4.59
N HIS A 204 16.78 -4.91 -3.64
CA HIS A 204 16.49 -5.29 -2.27
C HIS A 204 15.18 -6.08 -2.14
N VAL A 205 14.12 -5.61 -2.81
CA VAL A 205 12.83 -6.33 -2.87
C VAL A 205 13.01 -7.72 -3.47
N THR A 206 13.77 -7.83 -4.54
CA THR A 206 14.08 -9.11 -5.20
C THR A 206 14.79 -10.07 -4.24
N ALA A 207 15.72 -9.57 -3.45
CA ALA A 207 16.45 -10.39 -2.47
C ALA A 207 15.61 -10.77 -1.24
N SER A 208 14.62 -9.97 -0.88
CA SER A 208 13.78 -10.18 0.32
C SER A 208 12.73 -11.28 0.16
N GLY A 209 12.29 -11.56 -1.06
CA GLY A 209 11.21 -12.51 -1.36
C GLY A 209 9.82 -12.04 -0.92
N VAL A 210 9.65 -10.75 -0.56
CA VAL A 210 8.35 -10.18 -0.21
C VAL A 210 7.44 -10.12 -1.44
N THR A 211 6.12 -10.24 -1.23
CA THR A 211 5.15 -10.04 -2.32
C THR A 211 5.07 -8.57 -2.69
N VAL A 212 5.16 -8.25 -3.98
CA VAL A 212 5.02 -6.87 -4.48
C VAL A 212 3.58 -6.61 -4.92
N GLU A 213 3.04 -5.49 -4.47
CA GLU A 213 1.77 -4.99 -4.96
C GLU A 213 1.95 -4.23 -6.29
N ILE A 214 1.15 -4.55 -7.30
CA ILE A 214 0.81 -3.61 -8.37
C ILE A 214 -0.44 -2.86 -7.92
N ASN A 215 -0.26 -1.61 -7.53
CA ASN A 215 -1.34 -0.75 -7.09
C ASN A 215 -1.86 0.08 -8.28
N THR A 216 -3.16 -0.06 -8.57
CA THR A 216 -3.78 0.56 -9.75
C THR A 216 -4.57 1.84 -9.43
N LYS A 217 -4.58 2.30 -8.18
CA LYS A 217 -5.37 3.45 -7.69
C LYS A 217 -5.21 4.71 -8.55
N ALA A 218 -3.98 5.02 -8.95
CA ALA A 218 -3.67 6.24 -9.69
C ALA A 218 -3.80 6.09 -11.23
N LYS A 219 -4.18 4.91 -11.74
CA LYS A 219 -4.16 4.65 -13.19
C LYS A 219 -5.19 5.47 -13.95
N ALA A 220 -6.43 5.54 -13.46
CA ALA A 220 -7.50 6.26 -14.14
C ALA A 220 -7.24 7.76 -14.22
N ASP A 221 -6.80 8.39 -13.13
CA ASP A 221 -6.69 9.84 -13.03
C ASP A 221 -5.32 10.36 -13.49
N HIS A 222 -4.26 9.56 -13.34
CA HIS A 222 -2.88 9.99 -13.54
C HIS A 222 -2.08 9.12 -14.50
N ASN A 223 -2.71 8.10 -15.11
CA ASN A 223 -2.07 7.12 -15.99
C ASN A 223 -0.83 6.48 -15.35
N ARG A 224 -0.88 6.22 -14.02
CA ARG A 224 0.23 5.66 -13.25
C ARG A 224 -0.22 4.49 -12.39
N ILE A 225 0.62 3.46 -12.33
CA ILE A 225 0.54 2.38 -11.34
C ILE A 225 1.80 2.42 -10.45
N PHE A 226 1.75 1.69 -9.33
CA PHE A 226 2.90 1.53 -8.42
C PHE A 226 3.19 0.03 -8.23
N PRO A 227 4.45 -0.43 -8.44
CA PRO A 227 5.56 0.35 -8.99
C PRO A 227 5.30 0.78 -10.44
N HIS A 228 6.06 1.79 -10.88
CA HIS A 228 6.01 2.24 -12.28
C HIS A 228 6.28 1.06 -13.21
N GLU A 229 5.56 0.99 -14.34
CA GLU A 229 5.58 -0.14 -15.29
C GLU A 229 6.99 -0.57 -15.73
N ARG A 230 7.92 0.39 -15.81
CA ARG A 230 9.34 0.13 -16.18
C ARG A 230 10.04 -0.88 -15.25
N HIS A 231 9.56 -1.06 -14.02
CA HIS A 231 10.17 -1.96 -13.03
C HIS A 231 9.59 -3.38 -13.06
N LEU A 232 8.40 -3.55 -13.67
CA LEU A 232 7.66 -4.82 -13.62
C LEU A 232 8.39 -5.97 -14.31
N GLN A 233 8.97 -5.72 -15.48
CA GLN A 233 9.71 -6.77 -16.21
C GLN A 233 10.83 -7.34 -15.34
N ARG A 234 11.63 -6.48 -14.70
CA ARG A 234 12.73 -6.89 -13.84
C ARG A 234 12.26 -7.71 -12.63
N LEU A 235 11.17 -7.29 -11.97
CA LEU A 235 10.58 -8.02 -10.85
C LEU A 235 10.09 -9.42 -11.28
N MET A 236 9.40 -9.51 -12.41
CA MET A 236 8.89 -10.78 -12.93
C MET A 236 9.99 -11.72 -13.38
N GLU A 237 11.01 -11.22 -14.10
CA GLU A 237 12.18 -12.01 -14.52
C GLU A 237 12.97 -12.56 -13.32
N ALA A 238 12.98 -11.82 -12.22
CA ALA A 238 13.58 -12.25 -10.96
C ALA A 238 12.69 -13.23 -10.15
N GLY A 239 11.47 -13.53 -10.62
CA GLY A 239 10.56 -14.45 -9.94
C GLY A 239 9.92 -13.88 -8.67
N VAL A 240 9.89 -12.56 -8.51
CA VAL A 240 9.25 -11.92 -7.36
C VAL A 240 7.73 -12.17 -7.41
N PRO A 241 7.09 -12.62 -6.32
CA PRO A 241 5.65 -12.75 -6.26
C PRO A 241 4.96 -11.39 -6.44
N VAL A 242 4.03 -11.30 -7.40
CA VAL A 242 3.33 -10.04 -7.69
C VAL A 242 1.83 -10.25 -7.62
N ILE A 243 1.11 -9.33 -6.97
CA ILE A 243 -0.35 -9.29 -6.91
C ILE A 243 -0.87 -7.91 -7.33
N VAL A 244 -2.12 -7.86 -7.83
CA VAL A 244 -2.72 -6.63 -8.34
C VAL A 244 -3.86 -6.18 -7.42
N ASN A 245 -3.75 -4.98 -6.87
CA ASN A 245 -4.74 -4.38 -5.99
C ASN A 245 -5.22 -3.02 -6.51
N SER A 246 -6.44 -2.63 -6.11
CA SER A 246 -7.02 -1.34 -6.48
C SER A 246 -6.81 -0.25 -5.44
N ASP A 247 -6.45 -0.60 -4.20
CA ASP A 247 -6.35 0.35 -3.08
C ASP A 247 -7.63 1.21 -2.97
N ALA A 248 -8.78 0.52 -2.98
CA ALA A 248 -10.08 1.17 -3.10
C ALA A 248 -10.53 1.81 -1.78
N HIS A 249 -10.98 3.07 -1.87
CA HIS A 249 -11.55 3.83 -0.75
C HIS A 249 -13.07 4.01 -0.87
N VAL A 250 -13.66 3.50 -1.95
CA VAL A 250 -15.11 3.43 -2.17
C VAL A 250 -15.49 2.10 -2.84
N PRO A 251 -16.65 1.52 -2.53
CA PRO A 251 -17.04 0.20 -3.06
C PRO A 251 -17.02 0.12 -4.59
N ALA A 252 -17.42 1.18 -5.28
CA ALA A 252 -17.46 1.20 -6.75
C ALA A 252 -16.08 1.01 -7.40
N LEU A 253 -14.99 1.24 -6.67
CA LEU A 253 -13.61 1.21 -7.19
C LEU A 253 -12.83 -0.05 -6.81
N ILE A 254 -13.44 -1.09 -6.21
CA ILE A 254 -12.71 -2.30 -5.79
C ILE A 254 -12.04 -3.05 -6.93
N ASN A 255 -12.45 -2.82 -8.16
CA ASN A 255 -11.86 -3.40 -9.36
C ASN A 255 -11.29 -2.34 -10.32
N ALA A 256 -11.15 -1.10 -9.87
CA ALA A 256 -10.68 0.01 -10.71
C ALA A 256 -9.29 -0.30 -11.28
N GLU A 257 -9.19 -0.27 -12.64
CA GLU A 257 -7.95 -0.48 -13.40
C GLU A 257 -7.20 -1.81 -13.11
N ARG A 258 -7.75 -2.72 -12.27
CA ARG A 258 -7.14 -4.02 -12.01
C ARG A 258 -7.02 -4.89 -13.26
N PRO A 259 -7.98 -4.91 -14.21
CA PRO A 259 -7.80 -5.60 -15.49
C PRO A 259 -6.55 -5.16 -16.25
N TYR A 260 -6.23 -3.85 -16.21
CA TYR A 260 -4.99 -3.33 -16.77
C TYR A 260 -3.76 -3.89 -16.03
N GLY A 261 -3.70 -3.79 -14.70
CA GLY A 261 -2.59 -4.34 -13.91
C GLY A 261 -2.38 -5.84 -14.14
N LEU A 262 -3.48 -6.61 -14.21
CA LEU A 262 -3.45 -8.04 -14.50
C LEU A 262 -2.92 -8.34 -15.91
N SER A 263 -3.19 -7.51 -16.90
CA SER A 263 -2.67 -7.71 -18.26
C SER A 263 -1.15 -7.60 -18.35
N LEU A 264 -0.52 -6.84 -17.41
CA LEU A 264 0.93 -6.65 -17.38
C LEU A 264 1.71 -7.87 -16.85
N ILE A 265 1.05 -8.74 -16.06
CA ILE A 265 1.70 -9.90 -15.42
C ILE A 265 1.30 -11.24 -16.06
N LEU A 266 0.36 -11.22 -17.00
CA LEU A 266 -0.18 -12.42 -17.65
C LEU A 266 0.19 -12.52 -19.13
N SER A 267 1.05 -11.61 -19.61
CA SER A 267 1.52 -11.54 -21.00
C SER A 267 2.70 -12.48 -21.26
#